data_ebe2d6734e7d66c9abb8b8f2b21eea6a
#
_entry.id   ebe2d6734e7d66c9abb8b8f2b21eea6a
#
_cell.length_a   1.000
_cell.length_b   1.000
_cell.length_c   1.000
_cell.angle_alpha   90.00
_cell.angle_beta   90.00
_cell.angle_gamma   90.00
#
_symmetry.space_group_name_H-M   'P 1'
#
loop_
_entity.id
_entity.type
_entity.pdbx_description
1 polymer ?
#
loop_
_entity_poly.entity_id
_entity_poly.type
_entity_poly.pdbx_seq_one_letter_code
_entity_poly.pdbx_strand_id
1 'polypeptide(L)'
;MTEISLVISDVDGTLVDPDKRLTDASQRAVCRLHESGIAFTIVSSRPPFGLRMLVEPLSLELPLGAVNGCTIIAPNLETIEQHLVPEPVAQEAIDVLMAFGVDVWLFTPDSWLVQDLSGNYVAHETRTIQAEPRSIARFDPYLAQTLKIVGSSPSFDRLSECEGEMRSALGGRASVARSQPYYLDITPAWLDKGTFVENLAKRLAIPAKAIAVLGDMENDLAMFRHAGLAIAMGNASVEVKRQARYVTASNGADGFALAIERYILDRSAKCEGSA
;
A
#
# COMPACT_ATOMS: atom_id res chain seq x y z
N MET A 1 -16.27 22.70 9.03
CA MET A 1 -15.75 21.41 8.51
C MET A 1 -14.84 20.85 9.59
N THR A 2 -14.83 19.54 9.82
CA THR A 2 -13.97 18.94 10.86
C THR A 2 -12.50 19.12 10.48
N GLU A 3 -11.68 19.50 11.44
CA GLU A 3 -10.24 19.62 11.31
C GLU A 3 -9.60 18.23 11.10
N ILE A 4 -8.65 18.12 10.19
CA ILE A 4 -7.90 16.87 9.96
C ILE A 4 -6.85 16.75 11.05
N SER A 5 -6.80 15.61 11.73
CA SER A 5 -5.84 15.30 12.78
C SER A 5 -4.94 14.09 12.44
N LEU A 6 -5.29 13.34 11.38
CA LEU A 6 -4.49 12.21 10.90
C LEU A 6 -4.49 12.17 9.38
N VAL A 7 -3.31 11.99 8.80
CA VAL A 7 -3.10 11.70 7.38
C VAL A 7 -2.54 10.31 7.22
N ILE A 8 -3.14 9.50 6.33
CA ILE A 8 -2.65 8.17 5.97
C ILE A 8 -2.42 8.15 4.46
N SER A 9 -1.21 7.82 4.04
CA SER A 9 -0.84 7.79 2.62
C SER A 9 -0.52 6.38 2.14
N ASP A 10 -0.95 6.06 0.92
CA ASP A 10 -0.28 5.04 0.15
C ASP A 10 1.16 5.48 -0.19
N VAL A 11 1.99 4.53 -0.61
CA VAL A 11 3.41 4.77 -0.91
C VAL A 11 3.67 4.85 -2.41
N ASP A 12 3.44 3.74 -3.14
CA ASP A 12 3.86 3.60 -4.53
C ASP A 12 2.86 4.22 -5.51
N GLY A 13 3.28 5.29 -6.19
CA GLY A 13 2.39 6.08 -7.05
C GLY A 13 1.73 7.26 -6.31
N THR A 14 1.98 7.38 -5.00
CA THR A 14 1.40 8.43 -4.14
C THR A 14 2.47 9.25 -3.44
N LEU A 15 3.15 8.67 -2.43
CA LEU A 15 4.13 9.36 -1.58
C LEU A 15 5.50 9.51 -2.25
N VAL A 16 5.90 8.47 -3.00
CA VAL A 16 7.17 8.41 -3.73
C VAL A 16 6.98 8.74 -5.22
N ASP A 17 8.04 9.23 -5.86
CA ASP A 17 8.06 9.53 -7.29
C ASP A 17 7.98 8.25 -8.15
N PRO A 18 7.90 8.37 -9.50
CA PRO A 18 7.89 7.21 -10.39
C PRO A 18 9.16 6.34 -10.29
N ASP A 19 10.29 6.89 -9.86
CA ASP A 19 11.54 6.18 -9.62
C ASP A 19 11.61 5.52 -8.23
N LYS A 20 10.49 5.55 -7.48
CA LYS A 20 10.33 4.99 -6.12
C LYS A 20 11.18 5.69 -5.06
N ARG A 21 11.50 6.97 -5.29
CA ARG A 21 12.27 7.80 -4.37
C ARG A 21 11.35 8.71 -3.56
N LEU A 22 11.65 8.88 -2.30
CA LEU A 22 11.00 9.88 -1.47
C LEU A 22 11.60 11.26 -1.83
N THR A 23 10.76 12.17 -2.34
CA THR A 23 11.22 13.51 -2.75
C THR A 23 11.38 14.43 -1.53
N ASP A 24 12.27 15.44 -1.64
CA ASP A 24 12.40 16.48 -0.63
C ASP A 24 11.09 17.23 -0.38
N ALA A 25 10.26 17.38 -1.42
CA ALA A 25 8.95 18.01 -1.30
C ALA A 25 8.00 17.18 -0.42
N SER A 26 7.96 15.86 -0.64
CA SER A 26 7.17 14.94 0.21
C SER A 26 7.66 14.94 1.66
N GLN A 27 8.97 14.91 1.88
CA GLN A 27 9.54 14.99 3.24
C GLN A 27 9.16 16.29 3.95
N ARG A 28 9.33 17.44 3.29
CA ARG A 28 8.92 18.74 3.85
C ARG A 28 7.43 18.81 4.15
N ALA A 29 6.58 18.24 3.28
CA ALA A 29 5.14 18.23 3.51
C ALA A 29 4.78 17.42 4.77
N VAL A 30 5.42 16.27 5.01
CA VAL A 30 5.22 15.48 6.24
C VAL A 30 5.76 16.24 7.47
N CYS A 31 6.92 16.88 7.38
CA CYS A 31 7.44 17.73 8.45
C CYS A 31 6.43 18.81 8.85
N ARG A 32 5.83 19.49 7.87
CA ARG A 32 4.81 20.52 8.11
C ARG A 32 3.52 19.98 8.71
N LEU A 33 3.12 18.72 8.40
CA LEU A 33 2.03 18.07 9.11
C LEU A 33 2.35 17.94 10.60
N HIS A 34 3.55 17.44 10.93
CA HIS A 34 3.99 17.28 12.31
C HIS A 34 4.06 18.63 13.05
N GLU A 35 4.61 19.68 12.43
CA GLU A 35 4.66 21.05 12.97
C GLU A 35 3.24 21.60 13.24
N SER A 36 2.25 21.18 12.47
CA SER A 36 0.85 21.57 12.62
C SER A 36 0.07 20.67 13.58
N GLY A 37 0.72 19.73 14.26
CA GLY A 37 0.07 18.79 15.18
C GLY A 37 -0.79 17.73 14.48
N ILE A 38 -0.61 17.53 13.16
CA ILE A 38 -1.33 16.53 12.39
C ILE A 38 -0.47 15.27 12.30
N ALA A 39 -1.01 14.16 12.81
CA ALA A 39 -0.34 12.87 12.79
C ALA A 39 -0.23 12.30 11.36
N PHE A 40 0.83 11.57 11.07
CA PHE A 40 1.07 10.98 9.76
C PHE A 40 1.51 9.52 9.86
N THR A 41 1.00 8.66 8.98
CA THR A 41 1.49 7.30 8.75
C THR A 41 1.21 6.83 7.33
N ILE A 42 1.68 5.62 7.00
CA ILE A 42 1.57 5.02 5.68
C ILE A 42 0.91 3.64 5.71
N VAL A 43 0.27 3.27 4.61
CA VAL A 43 -0.20 1.92 4.35
C VAL A 43 0.15 1.52 2.91
N SER A 44 0.79 0.38 2.72
CA SER A 44 1.34 -0.02 1.43
C SER A 44 1.17 -1.51 1.15
N SER A 45 1.22 -1.88 -0.13
CA SER A 45 1.35 -3.28 -0.56
C SER A 45 2.75 -3.86 -0.30
N ARG A 46 3.74 -3.03 0.03
CA ARG A 46 5.11 -3.48 0.33
C ARG A 46 5.14 -4.41 1.54
N PRO A 47 6.08 -5.37 1.59
CA PRO A 47 6.34 -6.16 2.80
C PRO A 47 6.91 -5.27 3.92
N PRO A 48 6.90 -5.71 5.20
CA PRO A 48 7.41 -4.95 6.34
C PRO A 48 8.82 -4.36 6.12
N PHE A 49 9.76 -5.18 5.67
CA PHE A 49 11.14 -4.74 5.42
C PHE A 49 11.25 -3.72 4.26
N GLY A 50 10.30 -3.71 3.31
CA GLY A 50 10.24 -2.75 2.20
C GLY A 50 9.75 -1.35 2.61
N LEU A 51 9.36 -1.14 3.87
CA LEU A 51 8.98 0.16 4.42
C LEU A 51 10.09 0.81 5.25
N ARG A 52 11.14 0.07 5.61
CA ARG A 52 12.25 0.51 6.45
C ARG A 52 12.83 1.86 6.03
N MET A 53 13.04 2.04 4.73
CA MET A 53 13.66 3.24 4.15
C MET A 53 12.84 4.52 4.32
N LEU A 54 11.56 4.40 4.67
CA LEU A 54 10.64 5.53 4.83
C LEU A 54 10.50 5.99 6.28
N VAL A 55 10.86 5.16 7.26
CA VAL A 55 10.59 5.42 8.67
C VAL A 55 11.35 6.65 9.17
N GLU A 56 12.68 6.64 9.06
CA GLU A 56 13.52 7.73 9.56
C GLU A 56 13.32 9.04 8.78
N PRO A 57 13.35 9.06 7.41
CA PRO A 57 13.18 10.29 6.65
C PRO A 57 11.83 11.00 6.85
N LEU A 58 10.79 10.25 7.23
CA LEU A 58 9.45 10.79 7.49
C LEU A 58 9.15 10.93 8.98
N SER A 59 10.11 10.62 9.85
CA SER A 59 9.92 10.64 11.31
C SER A 59 8.62 9.96 11.75
N LEU A 60 8.38 8.74 11.23
CA LEU A 60 7.14 8.00 11.51
C LEU A 60 7.14 7.51 12.96
N GLU A 61 6.09 7.86 13.70
CA GLU A 61 5.90 7.49 15.12
C GLU A 61 4.70 6.55 15.31
N LEU A 62 3.78 6.51 14.36
CA LEU A 62 2.58 5.67 14.41
C LEU A 62 2.82 4.30 13.78
N PRO A 63 1.98 3.29 14.10
CA PRO A 63 1.99 2.03 13.39
C PRO A 63 1.81 2.20 11.87
N LEU A 64 2.51 1.38 11.09
CA LEU A 64 2.47 1.34 9.64
C LEU A 64 1.71 0.11 9.17
N GLY A 65 0.98 0.24 8.06
CA GLY A 65 0.34 -0.88 7.38
C GLY A 65 1.23 -1.43 6.26
N ALA A 66 1.70 -2.66 6.41
CA ALA A 66 2.37 -3.43 5.35
C ALA A 66 1.41 -4.45 4.73
N VAL A 67 1.71 -4.93 3.53
CA VAL A 67 0.91 -5.95 2.82
C VAL A 67 -0.57 -5.54 2.75
N ASN A 68 -0.83 -4.32 2.26
CA ASN A 68 -2.18 -3.72 2.20
C ASN A 68 -2.90 -3.63 3.57
N GLY A 69 -2.16 -3.56 4.69
CA GLY A 69 -2.71 -3.51 6.03
C GLY A 69 -2.91 -4.89 6.70
N CYS A 70 -2.56 -5.99 6.01
CA CYS A 70 -2.61 -7.34 6.60
C CYS A 70 -1.52 -7.58 7.66
N THR A 71 -0.49 -6.73 7.66
CA THR A 71 0.54 -6.72 8.70
C THR A 71 0.67 -5.30 9.23
N ILE A 72 0.54 -5.14 10.53
CA ILE A 72 0.73 -3.88 11.24
C ILE A 72 2.06 -3.95 11.97
N ILE A 73 2.93 -2.98 11.70
CA ILE A 73 4.27 -2.90 12.30
C ILE A 73 4.45 -1.59 13.05
N ALA A 74 5.26 -1.62 14.10
CA ALA A 74 5.76 -0.42 14.75
C ALA A 74 6.84 0.27 13.89
N PRO A 75 7.19 1.54 14.14
CA PRO A 75 8.27 2.23 13.43
C PRO A 75 9.63 1.54 13.52
N ASN A 76 9.91 0.80 14.59
CA ASN A 76 11.11 -0.03 14.73
C ASN A 76 11.03 -1.36 13.95
N LEU A 77 9.98 -1.56 13.14
CA LEU A 77 9.65 -2.73 12.33
C LEU A 77 9.25 -3.97 13.12
N GLU A 78 9.04 -3.88 14.42
CA GLU A 78 8.44 -4.96 15.19
C GLU A 78 6.99 -5.18 14.77
N THR A 79 6.63 -6.44 14.60
CA THR A 79 5.26 -6.83 14.22
C THR A 79 4.31 -6.64 15.42
N ILE A 80 3.30 -5.79 15.23
CA ILE A 80 2.21 -5.59 16.20
C ILE A 80 1.08 -6.60 15.94
N GLU A 81 0.74 -6.80 14.68
CA GLU A 81 -0.33 -7.70 14.24
C GLU A 81 0.00 -8.25 12.85
N GLN A 82 -0.24 -9.53 12.62
CA GLN A 82 0.07 -10.17 11.36
C GLN A 82 -0.95 -11.24 11.02
N HIS A 83 -1.37 -11.23 9.78
CA HIS A 83 -2.22 -12.26 9.20
C HIS A 83 -1.52 -12.91 8.02
N LEU A 84 -1.63 -14.24 7.92
CA LEU A 84 -1.01 -15.03 6.87
C LEU A 84 -2.08 -15.57 5.91
N VAL A 85 -1.71 -15.77 4.67
CA VAL A 85 -2.53 -16.52 3.72
C VAL A 85 -2.53 -17.98 4.16
N PRO A 86 -3.69 -18.64 4.32
CA PRO A 86 -3.72 -20.05 4.69
C PRO A 86 -2.97 -20.93 3.68
N GLU A 87 -2.19 -21.89 4.18
CA GLU A 87 -1.34 -22.74 3.34
C GLU A 87 -2.05 -23.38 2.13
N PRO A 88 -3.26 -23.97 2.26
CA PRO A 88 -3.98 -24.51 1.11
C PRO A 88 -4.38 -23.44 0.07
N VAL A 89 -4.67 -22.22 0.53
CA VAL A 89 -5.02 -21.09 -0.33
C VAL A 89 -3.78 -20.57 -1.04
N ALA A 90 -2.64 -20.52 -0.35
CA ALA A 90 -1.36 -20.13 -0.92
C ALA A 90 -0.92 -21.11 -2.04
N GLN A 91 -1.07 -22.42 -1.82
CA GLN A 91 -0.77 -23.42 -2.84
C GLN A 91 -1.65 -23.25 -4.07
N GLU A 92 -2.97 -23.15 -3.88
CA GLU A 92 -3.93 -22.98 -4.98
C GLU A 92 -3.65 -21.70 -5.78
N ALA A 93 -3.30 -20.59 -5.11
CA ALA A 93 -2.94 -19.36 -5.77
C ALA A 93 -1.65 -19.51 -6.63
N ILE A 94 -0.65 -20.19 -6.12
CA ILE A 94 0.58 -20.49 -6.87
C ILE A 94 0.27 -21.34 -8.10
N ASP A 95 -0.56 -22.38 -7.95
CA ASP A 95 -0.94 -23.27 -9.05
C ASP A 95 -1.65 -22.51 -10.17
N VAL A 96 -2.57 -21.59 -9.83
CA VAL A 96 -3.24 -20.72 -10.81
C VAL A 96 -2.23 -19.82 -11.53
N LEU A 97 -1.34 -19.11 -10.81
CA LEU A 97 -0.32 -18.25 -11.42
C LEU A 97 0.58 -19.02 -12.38
N MET A 98 1.05 -20.21 -11.97
CA MET A 98 1.89 -21.07 -12.79
C MET A 98 1.16 -21.56 -14.04
N ALA A 99 -0.13 -21.92 -13.95
CA ALA A 99 -0.95 -22.35 -15.09
C ALA A 99 -1.09 -21.24 -16.15
N PHE A 100 -1.08 -19.97 -15.74
CA PHE A 100 -1.09 -18.81 -16.63
C PHE A 100 0.32 -18.40 -17.12
N GLY A 101 1.39 -19.06 -16.68
CA GLY A 101 2.76 -18.68 -17.01
C GLY A 101 3.12 -17.27 -16.50
N VAL A 102 2.63 -16.93 -15.32
CA VAL A 102 2.92 -15.70 -14.59
C VAL A 102 4.03 -15.98 -13.58
N ASP A 103 5.02 -15.09 -13.49
CA ASP A 103 6.10 -15.21 -12.52
C ASP A 103 5.53 -15.14 -11.09
N VAL A 104 5.95 -16.06 -10.23
CA VAL A 104 5.45 -16.17 -8.86
C VAL A 104 6.49 -15.69 -7.86
N TRP A 105 6.09 -14.77 -7.00
CA TRP A 105 6.85 -14.31 -5.84
C TRP A 105 6.08 -14.62 -4.55
N LEU A 106 6.78 -15.15 -3.56
CA LEU A 106 6.21 -15.39 -2.25
C LEU A 106 6.95 -14.54 -1.21
N PHE A 107 6.20 -13.80 -0.43
CA PHE A 107 6.73 -12.98 0.66
C PHE A 107 6.39 -13.62 2.00
N THR A 108 7.41 -13.83 2.81
CA THR A 108 7.31 -14.20 4.22
C THR A 108 7.59 -12.96 5.10
N PRO A 109 7.48 -13.03 6.42
CA PRO A 109 7.80 -11.91 7.30
C PRO A 109 9.19 -11.31 7.10
N ASP A 110 10.15 -12.12 6.71
CA ASP A 110 11.58 -11.78 6.65
C ASP A 110 12.23 -11.99 5.27
N SER A 111 11.50 -12.53 4.29
CA SER A 111 12.11 -12.94 3.02
C SER A 111 11.19 -12.70 1.82
N TRP A 112 11.78 -12.36 0.70
CA TRP A 112 11.18 -12.39 -0.61
C TRP A 112 11.76 -13.56 -1.40
N LEU A 113 10.90 -14.48 -1.83
CA LEU A 113 11.25 -15.77 -2.43
C LEU A 113 10.78 -15.79 -3.90
N VAL A 114 11.68 -16.17 -4.79
CA VAL A 114 11.43 -16.30 -6.24
C VAL A 114 12.08 -17.61 -6.75
N GLN A 115 11.60 -18.12 -7.88
CA GLN A 115 12.28 -19.25 -8.53
C GLN A 115 13.36 -18.78 -9.50
N ASP A 116 13.13 -17.65 -10.18
CA ASP A 116 14.07 -17.07 -11.15
C ASP A 116 14.46 -15.65 -10.74
N LEU A 117 15.74 -15.42 -10.47
CA LEU A 117 16.28 -14.07 -10.15
C LEU A 117 16.30 -13.13 -11.36
N SER A 118 16.24 -13.70 -12.58
CA SER A 118 16.15 -12.92 -13.84
C SER A 118 14.72 -12.67 -14.31
N GLY A 119 13.74 -13.11 -13.53
CA GLY A 119 12.31 -12.94 -13.83
C GLY A 119 11.88 -11.50 -14.01
N ASN A 120 10.72 -11.33 -14.66
CA ASN A 120 10.18 -10.02 -14.96
C ASN A 120 10.01 -9.19 -13.68
N TYR A 121 10.43 -7.93 -13.73
CA TYR A 121 10.32 -6.96 -12.63
C TYR A 121 11.10 -7.29 -11.35
N VAL A 122 11.86 -8.40 -11.25
CA VAL A 122 12.68 -8.72 -10.08
C VAL A 122 13.66 -7.58 -9.78
N ALA A 123 14.44 -7.14 -10.78
CA ALA A 123 15.36 -6.02 -10.61
C ALA A 123 14.66 -4.69 -10.30
N HIS A 124 13.42 -4.51 -10.75
CA HIS A 124 12.60 -3.34 -10.40
C HIS A 124 12.18 -3.39 -8.94
N GLU A 125 11.64 -4.53 -8.49
CA GLU A 125 11.17 -4.69 -7.11
C GLU A 125 12.33 -4.63 -6.11
N THR A 126 13.51 -5.21 -6.44
CA THR A 126 14.74 -5.06 -5.63
C THR A 126 15.03 -3.59 -5.31
N ARG A 127 14.94 -2.72 -6.31
CA ARG A 127 15.14 -1.27 -6.11
C ARG A 127 14.00 -0.64 -5.31
N THR A 128 12.76 -1.08 -5.55
CA THR A 128 11.56 -0.54 -4.92
C THR A 128 11.54 -0.79 -3.41
N ILE A 129 11.81 -2.02 -2.99
CA ILE A 129 11.75 -2.42 -1.57
C ILE A 129 13.12 -2.43 -0.88
N GLN A 130 14.22 -2.16 -1.64
CA GLN A 130 15.61 -2.21 -1.18
C GLN A 130 15.97 -3.54 -0.48
N ALA A 131 15.52 -4.63 -1.06
CA ALA A 131 15.79 -5.98 -0.55
C ALA A 131 16.01 -6.95 -1.71
N GLU A 132 16.98 -7.86 -1.54
CA GLU A 132 17.28 -8.88 -2.53
C GLU A 132 16.36 -10.10 -2.37
N PRO A 133 15.84 -10.66 -3.47
CA PRO A 133 15.12 -11.92 -3.41
C PRO A 133 16.07 -13.09 -3.16
N ARG A 134 15.54 -14.12 -2.52
CA ARG A 134 16.20 -15.43 -2.39
C ARG A 134 15.63 -16.39 -3.43
N SER A 135 16.49 -16.97 -4.26
CA SER A 135 16.09 -18.03 -5.19
C SER A 135 15.84 -19.34 -4.45
N ILE A 136 14.71 -19.96 -4.77
CA ILE A 136 14.28 -21.25 -4.20
C ILE A 136 13.82 -22.19 -5.32
N ALA A 137 13.97 -23.50 -5.11
CA ALA A 137 13.50 -24.50 -6.06
C ALA A 137 11.99 -24.73 -5.99
N ARG A 138 11.39 -24.62 -4.80
CA ARG A 138 9.97 -24.91 -4.52
C ARG A 138 9.45 -24.01 -3.42
N PHE A 139 8.15 -23.66 -3.50
CA PHE A 139 7.47 -22.82 -2.50
C PHE A 139 6.95 -23.60 -1.28
N ASP A 140 6.72 -24.93 -1.42
CA ASP A 140 6.08 -25.77 -0.38
C ASP A 140 6.62 -25.55 1.04
N PRO A 141 7.93 -25.43 1.30
CA PRO A 141 8.45 -25.27 2.66
C PRO A 141 8.08 -23.93 3.32
N TYR A 142 7.56 -22.99 2.54
CA TYR A 142 7.30 -21.60 2.99
C TYR A 142 5.82 -21.23 3.04
N LEU A 143 4.93 -22.11 2.55
CA LEU A 143 3.50 -21.83 2.43
C LEU A 143 2.85 -21.42 3.76
N ALA A 144 3.20 -22.08 4.85
CA ALA A 144 2.68 -21.76 6.19
C ALA A 144 3.12 -20.39 6.74
N GLN A 145 4.08 -19.72 6.06
CA GLN A 145 4.59 -18.39 6.46
C GLN A 145 4.26 -17.31 5.42
N THR A 146 3.30 -17.58 4.53
CA THR A 146 2.96 -16.67 3.42
C THR A 146 2.26 -15.41 3.91
N LEU A 147 2.92 -14.26 3.81
CA LEU A 147 2.30 -12.94 3.99
C LEU A 147 1.48 -12.54 2.77
N LYS A 148 2.10 -12.65 1.60
CA LYS A 148 1.45 -12.41 0.30
C LYS A 148 2.13 -13.21 -0.80
N ILE A 149 1.36 -13.44 -1.87
CA ILE A 149 1.87 -13.94 -3.14
C ILE A 149 1.70 -12.83 -4.17
N VAL A 150 2.66 -12.66 -5.06
CA VAL A 150 2.58 -11.73 -6.18
C VAL A 150 2.75 -12.50 -7.47
N GLY A 151 1.78 -12.34 -8.35
CA GLY A 151 1.92 -12.70 -9.76
C GLY A 151 2.50 -11.52 -10.53
N SER A 152 3.63 -11.71 -11.21
CA SER A 152 4.30 -10.66 -11.98
C SER A 152 4.31 -10.99 -13.47
N SER A 153 3.89 -10.05 -14.33
CA SER A 153 3.89 -10.26 -15.78
C SER A 153 3.95 -8.94 -16.56
N PRO A 154 4.72 -8.88 -17.65
CA PRO A 154 4.68 -7.76 -18.58
C PRO A 154 3.44 -7.76 -19.48
N SER A 155 2.71 -8.88 -19.56
CA SER A 155 1.45 -8.99 -20.29
C SER A 155 0.28 -8.64 -19.36
N PHE A 156 -0.23 -7.41 -19.49
CA PHE A 156 -1.34 -6.93 -18.66
C PHE A 156 -2.67 -7.67 -18.96
N ASP A 157 -2.86 -8.10 -20.22
CA ASP A 157 -4.04 -8.89 -20.61
C ASP A 157 -4.02 -10.28 -19.92
N ARG A 158 -2.88 -10.98 -20.00
CA ARG A 158 -2.70 -12.26 -19.29
C ARG A 158 -2.92 -12.13 -17.79
N LEU A 159 -2.41 -11.05 -17.21
CA LEU A 159 -2.58 -10.81 -15.77
C LEU A 159 -4.05 -10.50 -15.44
N SER A 160 -4.80 -9.88 -16.36
CA SER A 160 -6.23 -9.63 -16.20
C SER A 160 -7.06 -10.91 -16.26
N GLU A 161 -6.74 -11.79 -17.19
CA GLU A 161 -7.37 -13.11 -17.29
C GLU A 161 -7.06 -13.96 -16.05
N CYS A 162 -5.78 -13.97 -15.63
CA CYS A 162 -5.35 -14.65 -14.41
C CYS A 162 -6.07 -14.10 -13.15
N GLU A 163 -6.28 -12.79 -13.05
CA GLU A 163 -7.03 -12.18 -11.94
C GLU A 163 -8.47 -12.69 -11.88
N GLY A 164 -9.15 -12.79 -13.03
CA GLY A 164 -10.51 -13.33 -13.12
C GLY A 164 -10.60 -14.77 -12.63
N GLU A 165 -9.68 -15.63 -13.10
CA GLU A 165 -9.61 -17.03 -12.67
C GLU A 165 -9.22 -17.15 -11.19
N MET A 166 -8.26 -16.37 -10.71
CA MET A 166 -7.85 -16.35 -9.32
C MET A 166 -9.00 -15.99 -8.38
N ARG A 167 -9.79 -14.97 -8.72
CA ARG A 167 -11.00 -14.61 -7.94
C ARG A 167 -12.01 -15.71 -7.90
N SER A 168 -12.22 -16.41 -9.03
CA SER A 168 -13.12 -17.56 -9.13
C SER A 168 -12.64 -18.73 -8.29
N ALA A 169 -11.39 -19.12 -8.45
CA ALA A 169 -10.80 -20.25 -7.75
C ALA A 169 -10.76 -20.05 -6.23
N LEU A 170 -10.32 -18.90 -5.77
CA LEU A 170 -10.18 -18.65 -4.33
C LEU A 170 -11.50 -18.34 -3.62
N GLY A 171 -12.53 -17.90 -4.33
CA GLY A 171 -13.90 -17.75 -3.80
C GLY A 171 -14.01 -16.89 -2.54
N GLY A 172 -13.21 -15.84 -2.41
CA GLY A 172 -13.17 -14.97 -1.23
C GLY A 172 -12.34 -15.50 -0.05
N ARG A 173 -11.62 -16.62 -0.20
CA ARG A 173 -10.69 -17.16 0.80
C ARG A 173 -9.38 -16.37 0.88
N ALA A 174 -9.12 -15.50 -0.11
CA ALA A 174 -8.06 -14.51 -0.11
C ALA A 174 -8.55 -13.22 -0.78
N SER A 175 -7.89 -12.11 -0.51
CA SER A 175 -8.03 -10.87 -1.26
C SER A 175 -7.16 -10.95 -2.51
N VAL A 176 -7.73 -10.56 -3.66
CA VAL A 176 -7.06 -10.55 -4.96
C VAL A 176 -7.19 -9.16 -5.54
N ALA A 177 -6.08 -8.45 -5.67
CA ALA A 177 -6.07 -7.07 -6.15
C ALA A 177 -4.79 -6.73 -6.90
N ARG A 178 -4.86 -5.77 -7.80
CA ARG A 178 -3.66 -5.20 -8.41
C ARG A 178 -3.09 -4.09 -7.56
N SER A 179 -1.81 -4.18 -7.24
CA SER A 179 -1.04 -3.11 -6.59
C SER A 179 -0.27 -2.26 -7.60
N GLN A 180 -0.02 -2.81 -8.78
CA GLN A 180 0.53 -2.15 -9.97
C GLN A 180 -0.08 -2.79 -11.22
N PRO A 181 -0.02 -2.15 -12.40
CA PRO A 181 -0.54 -2.75 -13.64
C PRO A 181 0.07 -4.12 -13.96
N TYR A 182 1.29 -4.37 -13.49
CA TYR A 182 2.09 -5.58 -13.74
C TYR A 182 2.18 -6.52 -12.52
N TYR A 183 1.49 -6.24 -11.40
CA TYR A 183 1.45 -7.07 -10.19
C TYR A 183 0.03 -7.44 -9.81
N LEU A 184 -0.20 -8.74 -9.57
CA LEU A 184 -1.41 -9.28 -8.97
C LEU A 184 -1.09 -9.78 -7.57
N ASP A 185 -1.57 -9.08 -6.56
CA ASP A 185 -1.35 -9.42 -5.15
C ASP A 185 -2.45 -10.36 -4.65
N ILE A 186 -2.06 -11.44 -4.00
CA ILE A 186 -2.93 -12.33 -3.24
C ILE A 186 -2.52 -12.21 -1.77
N THR A 187 -3.45 -11.73 -0.95
CA THR A 187 -3.26 -11.43 0.46
C THR A 187 -4.35 -12.06 1.32
N PRO A 188 -4.23 -12.12 2.67
CA PRO A 188 -5.26 -12.62 3.54
C PRO A 188 -6.64 -12.01 3.26
N ALA A 189 -7.70 -12.83 3.36
CA ALA A 189 -9.07 -12.40 3.14
C ALA A 189 -9.50 -11.33 4.16
N TRP A 190 -10.45 -10.47 3.75
CA TRP A 190 -11.13 -9.49 4.62
C TRP A 190 -10.24 -8.37 5.19
N LEU A 191 -8.98 -8.32 4.76
CA LEU A 191 -8.04 -7.29 5.15
C LEU A 191 -7.60 -6.50 3.91
N ASP A 192 -7.65 -5.19 4.05
CA ASP A 192 -7.26 -4.24 3.01
C ASP A 192 -6.80 -2.91 3.65
N LYS A 193 -6.43 -1.95 2.84
CA LYS A 193 -6.01 -0.63 3.33
C LYS A 193 -7.11 0.10 4.11
N GLY A 194 -8.38 -0.20 3.86
CA GLY A 194 -9.50 0.38 4.59
C GLY A 194 -9.62 -0.19 6.01
N THR A 195 -9.45 -1.49 6.18
CA THR A 195 -9.42 -2.13 7.51
C THR A 195 -8.26 -1.61 8.36
N PHE A 196 -7.09 -1.32 7.75
CA PHE A 196 -5.99 -0.65 8.45
C PHE A 196 -6.40 0.74 8.95
N VAL A 197 -7.01 1.57 8.08
CA VAL A 197 -7.50 2.92 8.47
C VAL A 197 -8.49 2.82 9.62
N GLU A 198 -9.46 1.92 9.55
CA GLU A 198 -10.47 1.72 10.59
C GLU A 198 -9.86 1.28 11.92
N ASN A 199 -8.94 0.30 11.90
CA ASN A 199 -8.28 -0.20 13.08
C ASN A 199 -7.39 0.86 13.73
N LEU A 200 -6.62 1.61 12.93
CA LEU A 200 -5.78 2.69 13.45
C LEU A 200 -6.62 3.82 14.04
N ALA A 201 -7.72 4.20 13.37
CA ALA A 201 -8.66 5.20 13.85
C ALA A 201 -9.22 4.83 15.24
N LYS A 202 -9.61 3.57 15.43
CA LYS A 202 -10.08 3.03 16.72
C LYS A 202 -8.99 3.08 17.79
N ARG A 203 -7.76 2.65 17.47
CA ARG A 203 -6.60 2.65 18.40
C ARG A 203 -6.25 4.06 18.87
N LEU A 204 -6.35 5.07 17.98
CA LEU A 204 -6.02 6.46 18.28
C LEU A 204 -7.22 7.28 18.78
N ALA A 205 -8.41 6.70 18.83
CA ALA A 205 -9.68 7.38 19.12
C ALA A 205 -9.93 8.60 18.21
N ILE A 206 -9.50 8.53 16.95
CA ILE A 206 -9.68 9.58 15.94
C ILE A 206 -10.92 9.25 15.11
N PRO A 207 -11.91 10.15 15.03
CA PRO A 207 -13.09 9.89 14.21
C PRO A 207 -12.76 9.94 12.71
N ALA A 208 -13.39 9.09 11.91
CA ALA A 208 -13.16 9.01 10.46
C ALA A 208 -13.20 10.38 9.75
N LYS A 209 -14.09 11.28 10.17
CA LYS A 209 -14.23 12.65 9.62
C LYS A 209 -12.98 13.54 9.82
N ALA A 210 -12.08 13.17 10.74
CA ALA A 210 -10.81 13.85 11.01
C ALA A 210 -9.60 13.16 10.35
N ILE A 211 -9.83 12.16 9.49
CA ILE A 211 -8.80 11.43 8.76
C ILE A 211 -8.81 11.85 7.30
N ALA A 212 -7.63 12.17 6.77
CA ALA A 212 -7.40 12.32 5.33
C ALA A 212 -6.56 11.15 4.81
N VAL A 213 -6.89 10.69 3.59
CA VAL A 213 -6.15 9.61 2.92
C VAL A 213 -5.78 10.01 1.50
N LEU A 214 -4.61 9.52 1.04
CA LEU A 214 -4.09 9.75 -0.31
C LEU A 214 -3.76 8.41 -0.98
N GLY A 215 -4.13 8.25 -2.26
CA GLY A 215 -3.88 7.03 -3.01
C GLY A 215 -4.07 7.21 -4.52
N ASP A 216 -3.68 6.20 -5.31
CA ASP A 216 -3.73 6.25 -6.77
C ASP A 216 -4.28 4.98 -7.45
N MET A 217 -4.35 3.84 -6.73
CA MET A 217 -4.76 2.56 -7.28
C MET A 217 -6.10 2.07 -6.72
N GLU A 218 -6.66 1.02 -7.32
CA GLU A 218 -7.94 0.43 -6.90
C GLU A 218 -7.93 -0.11 -5.46
N ASN A 219 -6.79 -0.62 -4.98
CA ASN A 219 -6.63 -1.06 -3.60
C ASN A 219 -6.73 0.09 -2.57
N ASP A 220 -6.62 1.36 -3.01
CA ASP A 220 -6.79 2.55 -2.17
C ASP A 220 -8.26 2.92 -1.97
N LEU A 221 -9.15 2.45 -2.84
CA LEU A 221 -10.58 2.73 -2.72
C LEU A 221 -11.16 2.26 -1.38
N ALA A 222 -10.58 1.21 -0.80
CA ALA A 222 -10.98 0.74 0.51
C ALA A 222 -10.73 1.82 1.59
N MET A 223 -9.54 2.43 1.62
CA MET A 223 -9.25 3.49 2.60
C MET A 223 -10.03 4.78 2.32
N PHE A 224 -10.37 5.09 1.05
CA PHE A 224 -11.19 6.26 0.72
C PHE A 224 -12.57 6.21 1.40
N ARG A 225 -13.15 5.00 1.53
CA ARG A 225 -14.46 4.80 2.20
C ARG A 225 -14.43 4.98 3.71
N HIS A 226 -13.26 4.84 4.34
CA HIS A 226 -13.07 4.92 5.79
C HIS A 226 -12.54 6.27 6.29
N ALA A 227 -12.36 7.26 5.39
CA ALA A 227 -11.83 8.58 5.71
C ALA A 227 -12.84 9.70 5.45
N GLY A 228 -12.70 10.80 6.17
CA GLY A 228 -13.50 12.02 5.95
C GLY A 228 -13.03 12.83 4.75
N LEU A 229 -11.80 12.64 4.31
CA LEU A 229 -11.20 13.30 3.17
C LEU A 229 -10.36 12.31 2.36
N ALA A 230 -10.81 11.97 1.15
CA ALA A 230 -10.05 11.17 0.19
C ALA A 230 -9.49 12.09 -0.91
N ILE A 231 -8.21 11.92 -1.23
CA ILE A 231 -7.49 12.66 -2.27
C ILE A 231 -6.85 11.65 -3.23
N ALA A 232 -7.23 11.70 -4.50
CA ALA A 232 -6.62 10.87 -5.54
C ALA A 232 -5.44 11.60 -6.18
N MET A 233 -4.41 10.83 -6.52
CA MET A 233 -3.26 11.33 -7.27
C MET A 233 -3.60 11.60 -8.73
N GLY A 234 -2.87 12.51 -9.38
CA GLY A 234 -3.05 12.85 -10.80
C GLY A 234 -2.76 11.70 -11.76
N ASN A 235 -1.91 10.75 -11.37
CA ASN A 235 -1.62 9.51 -12.11
C ASN A 235 -2.68 8.40 -11.93
N ALA A 236 -3.62 8.55 -11.00
CA ALA A 236 -4.68 7.58 -10.77
C ALA A 236 -5.60 7.41 -12.00
N SER A 237 -6.26 6.26 -12.10
CA SER A 237 -7.28 6.02 -13.12
C SER A 237 -8.48 6.96 -12.96
N VAL A 238 -9.28 7.09 -14.02
CA VAL A 238 -10.52 7.90 -13.98
C VAL A 238 -11.46 7.38 -12.90
N GLU A 239 -11.53 6.06 -12.71
CA GLU A 239 -12.41 5.45 -11.71
C GLU A 239 -11.98 5.79 -10.29
N VAL A 240 -10.69 5.69 -9.96
CA VAL A 240 -10.15 6.07 -8.66
C VAL A 240 -10.37 7.56 -8.39
N LYS A 241 -10.13 8.43 -9.39
CA LYS A 241 -10.38 9.88 -9.27
C LYS A 241 -11.83 10.23 -8.96
N ARG A 242 -12.79 9.48 -9.53
CA ARG A 242 -14.22 9.70 -9.26
C ARG A 242 -14.64 9.39 -7.83
N GLN A 243 -13.93 8.48 -7.15
CA GLN A 243 -14.21 8.09 -5.77
C GLN A 243 -13.59 9.06 -4.73
N ALA A 244 -12.67 9.92 -5.15
CA ALA A 244 -12.02 10.89 -4.29
C ALA A 244 -12.78 12.21 -4.24
N ARG A 245 -12.64 12.94 -3.12
CA ARG A 245 -13.18 14.31 -2.99
C ARG A 245 -12.37 15.32 -3.79
N TYR A 246 -11.05 15.15 -3.85
CA TYR A 246 -10.14 16.00 -4.61
C TYR A 246 -9.16 15.16 -5.42
N VAL A 247 -8.66 15.76 -6.49
CA VAL A 247 -7.58 15.23 -7.29
C VAL A 247 -6.42 16.23 -7.22
N THR A 248 -5.23 15.74 -6.90
CA THR A 248 -3.98 16.51 -6.91
C THR A 248 -3.19 16.27 -8.20
N ALA A 249 -1.96 16.79 -8.27
CA ALA A 249 -1.03 16.48 -9.37
C ALA A 249 -0.55 15.01 -9.30
N SER A 250 0.18 14.55 -10.32
CA SER A 250 0.78 13.22 -10.30
C SER A 250 1.92 13.13 -9.26
N ASN A 251 2.27 11.92 -8.86
CA ASN A 251 3.43 11.68 -7.98
C ASN A 251 4.76 12.13 -8.61
N GLY A 252 4.88 12.15 -9.94
CA GLY A 252 6.04 12.73 -10.65
C GLY A 252 6.06 14.26 -10.68
N ALA A 253 5.02 14.92 -10.18
CA ALA A 253 4.90 16.39 -10.10
C ALA A 253 4.62 16.85 -8.65
N ASP A 254 5.21 16.18 -7.67
CA ASP A 254 5.07 16.46 -6.24
C ASP A 254 3.61 16.50 -5.74
N GLY A 255 2.74 15.72 -6.37
CA GLY A 255 1.30 15.73 -6.10
C GLY A 255 0.92 15.46 -4.64
N PHE A 256 1.71 14.63 -3.93
CA PHE A 256 1.53 14.42 -2.48
C PHE A 256 1.73 15.72 -1.71
N ALA A 257 2.87 16.39 -1.90
CA ALA A 257 3.17 17.65 -1.21
C ALA A 257 2.13 18.73 -1.52
N LEU A 258 1.76 18.88 -2.80
CA LEU A 258 0.71 19.82 -3.22
C LEU A 258 -0.65 19.52 -2.56
N ALA A 259 -0.98 18.24 -2.38
CA ALA A 259 -2.23 17.85 -1.71
C ALA A 259 -2.23 18.26 -0.23
N ILE A 260 -1.12 17.97 0.48
CA ILE A 260 -0.96 18.35 1.89
C ILE A 260 -1.13 19.85 2.05
N GLU A 261 -0.41 20.65 1.28
CA GLU A 261 -0.49 22.11 1.36
C GLU A 261 -1.91 22.63 1.10
N ARG A 262 -2.46 22.26 -0.06
CA ARG A 262 -3.70 22.85 -0.56
C ARG A 262 -4.96 22.39 0.18
N TYR A 263 -5.03 21.11 0.54
CA TYR A 263 -6.27 20.50 1.00
C TYR A 263 -6.28 20.18 2.49
N ILE A 264 -5.13 20.23 3.14
CA ILE A 264 -4.99 19.90 4.56
C ILE A 264 -4.53 21.14 5.34
N LEU A 265 -3.33 21.67 5.09
CA LEU A 265 -2.75 22.78 5.84
C LEU A 265 -3.46 24.12 5.59
N ASP A 266 -3.73 24.50 4.34
CA ASP A 266 -4.43 25.75 4.01
C ASP A 266 -5.86 25.79 4.58
N ARG A 267 -6.44 24.65 4.90
CA ARG A 267 -7.75 24.54 5.56
C ARG A 267 -7.71 24.80 7.05
N SER A 268 -6.64 24.33 7.72
CA SER A 268 -6.43 24.57 9.15
C SER A 268 -6.30 26.07 9.43
N ALA A 269 -5.56 26.80 8.61
CA ALA A 269 -5.38 28.24 8.72
C ALA A 269 -6.70 29.06 8.57
N LYS A 270 -7.70 28.54 7.84
CA LYS A 270 -8.99 29.20 7.66
C LYS A 270 -9.98 29.01 8.83
N CYS A 271 -9.76 28.02 9.70
CA CYS A 271 -10.59 27.79 10.88
C CYS A 271 -10.18 28.71 12.04
N GLU A 272 -8.92 29.09 12.16
CA GLU A 272 -8.44 29.98 13.22
C GLU A 272 -8.80 31.46 12.99
N GLY A 273 -9.12 31.85 11.76
CA GLY A 273 -9.50 33.23 11.40
C GLY A 273 -10.99 33.57 11.55
N SER A 274 -11.81 32.67 12.11
CA SER A 274 -13.27 32.84 12.25
C SER A 274 -13.77 32.85 13.70
N ALA A 275 -12.90 33.21 14.65
CA ALA A 275 -13.24 33.39 16.06
C ALA A 275 -13.37 34.87 16.44
#